data_415c9da899601d18386399ed8623ac30
#
_entry.id   415c9da899601d18386399ed8623ac30
#
_cell.length_a   1.000
_cell.length_b   1.000
_cell.length_c   1.000
_cell.angle_alpha   90.00
_cell.angle_beta   90.00
_cell.angle_gamma   90.00
#
_symmetry.space_group_name_H-M   'P 1'
#
loop_
_entity.id
_entity.type
_entity.pdbx_description
1 polymer ?
#
loop_
_entity_poly.entity_id
_entity_poly.type
_entity_poly.pdbx_seq_one_letter_code
_entity_poly.pdbx_strand_id
1 'polypeptide(L)'
;MKKFLSLVLALVMTMSLVTVSAGAKDFTDSSKIQYPEAVDVMSAVKVIDGYAEGDFRPSTTLTRGAAAKIICNLILGPTTASALVADAAPYSDVPTNHTFAGYIAYCQKTGIISGYADGTFKPANSLTGYAFMKMLLGALGYKAEQEGYTGANWSINVAKRALNIGLADDLVGDFNGVKAVTREEACLYAFNTLKATMVEYDKNSTVTVGNITIKEQSDAKDMVNTGKTDGNIDKDGKMQFAEKYFTDLKGVEIGRASCRERVCL
;
A
#
# COMPACT_ATOMS: atom_id res chain seq x y z
N MET A 1 41.17 -19.80 -31.43
CA MET A 1 40.70 -18.59 -30.79
C MET A 1 39.28 -18.16 -31.18
N LYS A 2 38.92 -18.05 -32.48
CA LYS A 2 37.55 -17.63 -32.90
C LYS A 2 36.42 -18.54 -32.41
N LYS A 3 36.62 -19.89 -32.36
CA LYS A 3 35.62 -20.82 -31.85
C LYS A 3 35.42 -20.78 -30.32
N PHE A 4 36.48 -20.46 -29.59
CA PHE A 4 36.40 -20.30 -28.11
C PHE A 4 35.67 -19.02 -27.73
N LEU A 5 35.88 -17.94 -28.48
CA LEU A 5 35.21 -16.65 -28.28
C LEU A 5 33.70 -16.76 -28.58
N SER A 6 33.30 -17.55 -29.61
CA SER A 6 31.91 -17.80 -29.92
C SER A 6 31.21 -18.63 -28.83
N LEU A 7 31.89 -19.59 -28.22
CA LEU A 7 31.34 -20.39 -27.13
C LEU A 7 31.13 -19.56 -25.85
N VAL A 8 32.11 -18.70 -25.55
CA VAL A 8 32.00 -17.78 -24.37
C VAL A 8 30.90 -16.77 -24.59
N LEU A 9 30.75 -16.22 -25.81
CA LEU A 9 29.66 -15.28 -26.15
C LEU A 9 28.29 -15.93 -26.07
N ALA A 10 28.16 -17.21 -26.52
CA ALA A 10 26.93 -17.98 -26.38
C ALA A 10 26.59 -18.28 -24.92
N LEU A 11 27.61 -18.58 -24.09
CA LEU A 11 27.43 -18.83 -22.65
C LEU A 11 27.01 -17.56 -21.89
N VAL A 12 27.58 -16.38 -22.26
CA VAL A 12 27.19 -15.10 -21.68
C VAL A 12 25.78 -14.71 -22.11
N MET A 13 25.37 -15.00 -23.36
CA MET A 13 23.98 -14.75 -23.81
C MET A 13 22.97 -15.68 -23.16
N THR A 14 23.36 -16.92 -22.82
CA THR A 14 22.44 -17.83 -22.11
C THR A 14 22.33 -17.52 -20.62
N MET A 15 23.34 -16.90 -20.01
CA MET A 15 23.26 -16.43 -18.61
C MET A 15 22.45 -15.12 -18.46
N SER A 16 22.32 -14.32 -19.52
CA SER A 16 21.49 -13.09 -19.51
C SER A 16 20.00 -13.34 -19.72
N LEU A 17 19.59 -14.60 -19.96
CA LEU A 17 18.19 -15.03 -20.09
C LEU A 17 17.65 -15.73 -18.82
N VAL A 18 18.37 -15.68 -17.71
CA VAL A 18 17.74 -15.88 -16.41
C VAL A 18 16.98 -14.58 -16.11
N THR A 19 15.86 -14.40 -16.80
CA THR A 19 14.78 -13.60 -16.23
C THR A 19 14.51 -14.26 -14.89
N VAL A 20 14.87 -13.59 -13.82
CA VAL A 20 14.29 -13.87 -12.51
C VAL A 20 12.80 -13.64 -12.74
N SER A 21 12.09 -14.67 -13.17
CA SER A 21 10.67 -14.78 -12.98
C SER A 21 10.55 -14.62 -11.45
N ALA A 22 10.18 -13.44 -10.99
CA ALA A 22 9.61 -13.30 -9.67
C ALA A 22 8.36 -14.17 -9.70
N GLY A 23 8.55 -15.47 -9.44
CA GLY A 23 7.47 -16.44 -9.40
C GLY A 23 6.56 -15.99 -8.28
N ALA A 24 5.29 -15.85 -8.57
CA ALA A 24 4.27 -15.84 -7.55
C ALA A 24 4.63 -16.93 -6.53
N LYS A 25 4.63 -16.59 -5.25
CA LYS A 25 4.97 -17.53 -4.20
C LYS A 25 3.85 -18.57 -4.14
N ASP A 26 4.16 -19.82 -4.45
CA ASP A 26 3.19 -20.91 -4.35
C ASP A 26 2.84 -21.13 -2.87
N PHE A 27 1.74 -20.54 -2.43
CA PHE A 27 1.22 -20.77 -1.08
C PHE A 27 0.52 -22.12 -1.01
N THR A 28 0.73 -22.85 0.09
CA THR A 28 0.12 -24.19 0.31
C THR A 28 -1.41 -24.13 0.36
N ASP A 29 -1.97 -22.96 0.62
CA ASP A 29 -3.41 -22.68 0.66
C ASP A 29 -3.90 -21.82 -0.51
N SER A 30 -3.15 -21.76 -1.63
CA SER A 30 -3.45 -20.97 -2.83
C SER A 30 -4.87 -21.19 -3.36
N SER A 31 -5.39 -22.43 -3.29
CA SER A 31 -6.77 -22.74 -3.69
C SER A 31 -7.88 -22.05 -2.89
N LYS A 32 -7.53 -21.44 -1.74
CA LYS A 32 -8.45 -20.66 -0.89
C LYS A 32 -8.36 -19.16 -1.13
N ILE A 33 -7.42 -18.71 -1.96
CA ILE A 33 -7.21 -17.30 -2.27
C ILE A 33 -8.21 -16.87 -3.34
N GLN A 34 -9.02 -15.88 -3.02
CA GLN A 34 -10.04 -15.32 -3.92
C GLN A 34 -9.46 -14.25 -4.87
N TYR A 35 -8.40 -13.54 -4.43
CA TYR A 35 -7.75 -12.47 -5.19
C TYR A 35 -6.28 -12.84 -5.52
N PRO A 36 -6.04 -13.87 -6.34
CA PRO A 36 -4.69 -14.41 -6.55
C PRO A 36 -3.73 -13.38 -7.14
N GLU A 37 -4.17 -12.58 -8.13
CA GLU A 37 -3.32 -11.54 -8.73
C GLU A 37 -2.85 -10.51 -7.71
N ALA A 38 -3.76 -10.02 -6.86
CA ALA A 38 -3.41 -9.05 -5.82
C ALA A 38 -2.45 -9.66 -4.79
N VAL A 39 -2.66 -10.91 -4.38
CA VAL A 39 -1.78 -11.60 -3.44
C VAL A 39 -0.40 -11.83 -4.06
N ASP A 40 -0.33 -12.24 -5.33
CA ASP A 40 0.92 -12.48 -6.04
C ASP A 40 1.75 -11.22 -6.19
N VAL A 41 1.13 -10.13 -6.66
CA VAL A 41 1.84 -8.84 -6.81
C VAL A 41 2.29 -8.30 -5.45
N MET A 42 1.40 -8.29 -4.43
CA MET A 42 1.75 -7.78 -3.10
C MET A 42 2.84 -8.61 -2.42
N SER A 43 2.88 -9.91 -2.67
CA SER A 43 3.95 -10.79 -2.17
C SER A 43 5.25 -10.61 -2.95
N ALA A 44 5.19 -10.44 -4.27
CA ALA A 44 6.36 -10.20 -5.12
C ALA A 44 7.07 -8.90 -4.73
N VAL A 45 6.33 -7.83 -4.47
CA VAL A 45 6.87 -6.55 -4.00
C VAL A 45 7.12 -6.53 -2.48
N LYS A 46 6.88 -7.64 -1.78
CA LYS A 46 7.11 -7.84 -0.33
C LYS A 46 6.39 -6.84 0.58
N VAL A 47 5.24 -6.37 0.15
CA VAL A 47 4.36 -5.52 0.97
C VAL A 47 3.61 -6.38 1.99
N ILE A 48 3.08 -7.51 1.56
CA ILE A 48 2.48 -8.55 2.40
C ILE A 48 3.13 -9.89 2.01
N ASP A 49 3.62 -10.64 2.98
CA ASP A 49 4.22 -11.95 2.75
C ASP A 49 3.40 -13.04 3.46
N GLY A 50 3.60 -14.32 3.06
CA GLY A 50 3.03 -15.47 3.75
C GLY A 50 3.69 -15.75 5.09
N TYR A 51 3.22 -16.78 5.74
CA TYR A 51 3.76 -17.28 6.99
C TYR A 51 4.94 -18.25 6.75
N ALA A 52 5.69 -18.53 7.82
CA ALA A 52 6.86 -19.41 7.76
C ALA A 52 6.50 -20.84 7.33
N GLU A 53 5.27 -21.26 7.58
CA GLU A 53 4.71 -22.57 7.23
C GLU A 53 4.40 -22.70 5.72
N GLY A 54 4.55 -21.59 4.96
CA GLY A 54 4.34 -21.56 3.53
C GLY A 54 2.90 -21.29 3.12
N ASP A 55 2.01 -20.97 4.05
CA ASP A 55 0.63 -20.58 3.79
C ASP A 55 0.46 -19.05 3.77
N PHE A 56 -0.62 -18.58 3.17
CA PHE A 56 -0.99 -17.16 3.11
C PHE A 56 -2.03 -16.78 4.17
N ARG A 57 -2.94 -17.70 4.49
CA ARG A 57 -4.09 -17.51 5.40
C ARG A 57 -5.02 -16.37 4.95
N PRO A 58 -5.63 -16.46 3.77
CA PRO A 58 -6.37 -15.36 3.14
C PRO A 58 -7.48 -14.80 4.01
N SER A 59 -8.24 -15.65 4.68
CA SER A 59 -9.39 -15.26 5.51
C SER A 59 -9.03 -14.76 6.92
N THR A 60 -7.74 -14.76 7.30
CA THR A 60 -7.33 -14.25 8.61
C THR A 60 -7.52 -12.73 8.66
N THR A 61 -8.13 -12.23 9.75
CA THR A 61 -8.33 -10.79 9.91
C THR A 61 -7.03 -10.06 10.16
N LEU A 62 -6.89 -8.88 9.53
CA LEU A 62 -5.73 -8.02 9.68
C LEU A 62 -5.79 -7.28 11.02
N THR A 63 -4.68 -7.27 11.76
CA THR A 63 -4.57 -6.45 12.97
C THR A 63 -4.13 -5.02 12.66
N ARG A 64 -4.39 -4.09 13.57
CA ARG A 64 -4.00 -2.69 13.44
C ARG A 64 -2.46 -2.53 13.33
N GLY A 65 -1.70 -3.31 14.09
CA GLY A 65 -0.24 -3.31 14.02
C GLY A 65 0.29 -3.86 12.69
N ALA A 66 -0.30 -4.95 12.17
CA ALA A 66 0.06 -5.51 10.87
C ALA A 66 -0.28 -4.54 9.72
N ALA A 67 -1.40 -3.83 9.81
CA ALA A 67 -1.74 -2.79 8.84
C ALA A 67 -0.72 -1.65 8.80
N ALA A 68 -0.23 -1.18 9.95
CA ALA A 68 0.83 -0.17 9.99
C ALA A 68 2.11 -0.65 9.28
N LYS A 69 2.48 -1.93 9.45
CA LYS A 69 3.61 -2.54 8.71
C LYS A 69 3.35 -2.54 7.20
N ILE A 70 2.17 -2.93 6.75
CA ILE A 70 1.79 -2.92 5.32
C ILE A 70 1.95 -1.51 4.74
N ILE A 71 1.43 -0.49 5.40
CA ILE A 71 1.55 0.91 4.96
C ILE A 71 3.01 1.36 4.88
N CYS A 72 3.83 1.01 5.88
CA CYS A 72 5.26 1.33 5.84
C CYS A 72 5.97 0.61 4.69
N ASN A 73 5.65 -0.67 4.44
CA ASN A 73 6.22 -1.41 3.31
C ASN A 73 5.81 -0.79 1.96
N LEU A 74 4.57 -0.29 1.84
CA LEU A 74 4.10 0.41 0.63
C LEU A 74 4.89 1.70 0.38
N ILE A 75 5.08 2.54 1.42
CA ILE A 75 5.65 3.89 1.26
C ILE A 75 7.20 3.87 1.21
N LEU A 76 7.83 3.03 2.02
CA LEU A 76 9.29 3.02 2.22
C LEU A 76 10.00 1.85 1.52
N GLY A 77 9.22 0.88 1.06
CA GLY A 77 9.75 -0.43 0.69
C GLY A 77 10.12 -1.30 1.91
N PRO A 78 10.14 -2.64 1.76
CA PRO A 78 10.29 -3.57 2.88
C PRO A 78 11.63 -3.43 3.60
N THR A 79 12.72 -3.14 2.90
CA THR A 79 14.06 -2.99 3.48
C THR A 79 14.13 -1.80 4.43
N THR A 80 13.70 -0.62 3.99
CA THR A 80 13.69 0.59 4.81
C THR A 80 12.68 0.48 5.94
N ALA A 81 11.49 -0.06 5.66
CA ALA A 81 10.46 -0.25 6.66
C ALA A 81 10.90 -1.18 7.79
N SER A 82 11.68 -2.25 7.50
CA SER A 82 12.18 -3.17 8.51
C SER A 82 13.23 -2.55 9.44
N ALA A 83 13.86 -1.46 9.03
CA ALA A 83 14.85 -0.72 9.84
C ALA A 83 14.20 0.35 10.75
N LEU A 84 12.87 0.53 10.69
CA LEU A 84 12.18 1.50 11.54
C LEU A 84 12.26 1.09 13.02
N VAL A 85 12.70 2.03 13.85
CA VAL A 85 12.71 1.92 15.30
C VAL A 85 11.87 3.04 15.91
N ALA A 86 11.37 2.83 17.11
CA ALA A 86 10.67 3.85 17.88
C ALA A 86 11.60 4.34 19.00
N ASP A 87 11.99 5.61 18.97
CA ASP A 87 12.82 6.23 20.01
C ASP A 87 12.06 6.42 21.33
N ALA A 88 10.75 6.54 21.25
CA ALA A 88 9.83 6.62 22.38
C ALA A 88 8.57 5.78 22.08
N ALA A 89 7.84 5.39 23.11
CA ALA A 89 6.57 4.69 22.98
C ALA A 89 5.54 5.58 22.23
N PRO A 90 5.10 5.21 21.02
CA PRO A 90 4.15 6.02 20.24
C PRO A 90 2.77 6.10 20.92
N TYR A 91 2.39 5.07 21.68
CA TYR A 91 1.16 4.98 22.45
C TYR A 91 1.41 4.24 23.76
N SER A 92 0.54 4.42 24.75
CA SER A 92 0.71 3.85 26.09
C SER A 92 0.79 2.31 26.12
N ASP A 93 0.16 1.65 25.14
CA ASP A 93 0.14 0.19 24.98
C ASP A 93 1.12 -0.32 23.91
N VAL A 94 1.99 0.53 23.40
CA VAL A 94 3.01 0.19 22.38
C VAL A 94 4.39 0.60 22.89
N PRO A 95 5.03 -0.20 23.75
CA PRO A 95 6.40 0.07 24.20
C PRO A 95 7.40 0.01 23.03
N THR A 96 8.56 0.62 23.16
CA THR A 96 9.56 0.75 22.08
C THR A 96 10.05 -0.60 21.54
N ASN A 97 10.05 -1.65 22.34
CA ASN A 97 10.40 -3.02 21.95
C ASN A 97 9.22 -3.83 21.37
N HIS A 98 8.05 -3.26 21.22
CA HIS A 98 6.91 -3.93 20.56
C HIS A 98 7.23 -4.17 19.08
N THR A 99 6.90 -5.34 18.55
CA THR A 99 7.19 -5.76 17.16
C THR A 99 6.77 -4.72 16.10
N PHE A 100 5.70 -3.98 16.35
CA PHE A 100 5.18 -2.97 15.42
C PHE A 100 5.51 -1.53 15.84
N ALA A 101 6.33 -1.31 16.88
CA ALA A 101 6.56 0.03 17.43
C ALA A 101 7.08 1.03 16.38
N GLY A 102 8.11 0.67 15.62
CA GLY A 102 8.68 1.54 14.58
C GLY A 102 7.69 1.88 13.46
N TYR A 103 6.90 0.89 13.01
CA TYR A 103 5.87 1.11 11.99
C TYR A 103 4.74 2.01 12.49
N ILE A 104 4.29 1.79 13.71
CA ILE A 104 3.24 2.61 14.34
C ILE A 104 3.75 4.03 14.58
N ALA A 105 4.97 4.22 15.06
CA ALA A 105 5.58 5.53 15.25
C ALA A 105 5.70 6.31 13.93
N TYR A 106 6.13 5.65 12.86
CA TYR A 106 6.20 6.26 11.53
C TYR A 106 4.82 6.71 11.03
N CYS A 107 3.83 5.82 11.07
CA CYS A 107 2.47 6.13 10.62
C CYS A 107 1.80 7.22 11.48
N GLN A 108 2.09 7.28 12.79
CA GLN A 108 1.63 8.34 13.68
C GLN A 108 2.27 9.68 13.30
N LYS A 109 3.60 9.72 13.14
CA LYS A 109 4.36 10.92 12.78
C LYS A 109 3.94 11.51 11.44
N THR A 110 3.57 10.66 10.49
CA THR A 110 3.10 11.07 9.16
C THR A 110 1.59 11.39 9.12
N GLY A 111 0.86 11.22 10.23
CA GLY A 111 -0.56 11.51 10.31
C GLY A 111 -1.47 10.48 9.64
N ILE A 112 -0.93 9.33 9.21
CA ILE A 112 -1.69 8.26 8.55
C ILE A 112 -2.59 7.52 9.55
N ILE A 113 -2.13 7.35 10.79
CA ILE A 113 -2.90 6.74 11.86
C ILE A 113 -3.08 7.68 13.05
N SER A 114 -4.14 7.40 13.81
CA SER A 114 -4.36 7.99 15.13
C SER A 114 -4.70 6.88 16.14
N GLY A 115 -4.37 7.12 17.40
CA GLY A 115 -4.78 6.26 18.51
C GLY A 115 -6.22 6.53 18.93
N TYR A 116 -6.59 5.90 20.04
CA TYR A 116 -7.85 6.13 20.72
C TYR A 116 -7.73 7.29 21.72
N ALA A 117 -8.88 7.82 22.16
CA ALA A 117 -8.93 8.92 23.12
C ALA A 117 -8.31 8.57 24.49
N ASP A 118 -8.22 7.28 24.81
CA ASP A 118 -7.58 6.76 26.02
C ASP A 118 -6.03 6.69 25.91
N GLY A 119 -5.44 7.17 24.83
CA GLY A 119 -4.00 7.16 24.60
C GLY A 119 -3.44 5.83 24.13
N THR A 120 -4.30 4.84 23.81
CA THR A 120 -3.90 3.52 23.30
C THR A 120 -3.97 3.45 21.78
N PHE A 121 -3.27 2.47 21.19
CA PHE A 121 -3.37 2.12 19.76
C PHE A 121 -4.11 0.80 19.53
N LYS A 122 -3.99 -0.15 20.45
CA LYS A 122 -4.54 -1.51 20.39
C LYS A 122 -4.02 -2.29 19.17
N PRO A 123 -2.70 -2.53 19.09
CA PRO A 123 -2.05 -3.11 17.91
C PRO A 123 -2.55 -4.51 17.55
N ALA A 124 -3.00 -5.30 18.52
CA ALA A 124 -3.54 -6.66 18.33
C ALA A 124 -5.00 -6.69 17.89
N ASN A 125 -5.74 -5.58 18.00
CA ASN A 125 -7.15 -5.55 17.61
C ASN A 125 -7.29 -5.67 16.09
N SER A 126 -8.35 -6.34 15.63
CA SER A 126 -8.72 -6.39 14.22
C SER A 126 -9.01 -4.99 13.68
N LEU A 127 -8.61 -4.75 12.44
CA LEU A 127 -8.82 -3.48 11.74
C LEU A 127 -10.07 -3.57 10.87
N THR A 128 -10.93 -2.55 10.93
CA THR A 128 -12.11 -2.46 10.05
C THR A 128 -11.74 -2.01 8.64
N GLY A 129 -12.59 -2.34 7.64
CA GLY A 129 -12.41 -1.88 6.28
C GLY A 129 -12.30 -0.36 6.15
N TYR A 130 -13.15 0.41 6.84
CA TYR A 130 -13.05 1.87 6.85
C TYR A 130 -11.69 2.36 7.38
N ALA A 131 -11.19 1.75 8.45
CA ALA A 131 -9.92 2.17 9.03
C ALA A 131 -8.73 1.83 8.11
N PHE A 132 -8.77 0.70 7.41
CA PHE A 132 -7.73 0.36 6.44
C PHE A 132 -7.77 1.26 5.21
N MET A 133 -8.98 1.54 4.65
CA MET A 133 -9.14 2.51 3.56
C MET A 133 -8.61 3.90 3.94
N LYS A 134 -8.88 4.37 5.18
CA LYS A 134 -8.31 5.63 5.68
C LYS A 134 -6.78 5.63 5.66
N MET A 135 -6.15 4.52 6.04
CA MET A 135 -4.69 4.40 6.01
C MET A 135 -4.14 4.43 4.58
N LEU A 136 -4.79 3.76 3.63
CA LEU A 136 -4.41 3.78 2.21
C LEU A 136 -4.60 5.18 1.59
N LEU A 137 -5.69 5.87 1.90
CA LEU A 137 -5.88 7.27 1.49
C LEU A 137 -4.78 8.18 2.04
N GLY A 138 -4.38 7.98 3.29
CA GLY A 138 -3.24 8.69 3.89
C GLY A 138 -1.93 8.41 3.15
N ALA A 139 -1.69 7.16 2.73
CA ALA A 139 -0.53 6.79 1.92
C ALA A 139 -0.54 7.45 0.53
N LEU A 140 -1.73 7.65 -0.07
CA LEU A 140 -1.91 8.38 -1.33
C LEU A 140 -1.72 9.90 -1.20
N GLY A 141 -1.58 10.42 0.02
CA GLY A 141 -1.35 11.84 0.28
C GLY A 141 -2.56 12.60 0.82
N TYR A 142 -3.74 11.98 0.95
CA TYR A 142 -4.92 12.64 1.50
C TYR A 142 -4.73 12.99 2.97
N LYS A 143 -4.97 14.25 3.33
CA LYS A 143 -4.85 14.75 4.70
C LYS A 143 -6.17 14.58 5.44
N ALA A 144 -6.15 13.76 6.51
CA ALA A 144 -7.36 13.35 7.22
C ALA A 144 -8.23 14.50 7.72
N GLU A 145 -7.63 15.60 8.19
CA GLU A 145 -8.36 16.78 8.68
C GLU A 145 -9.02 17.55 7.53
N GLN A 146 -8.35 17.69 6.38
CA GLN A 146 -8.84 18.43 5.22
C GLN A 146 -9.98 17.71 4.51
N GLU A 147 -9.88 16.37 4.43
CA GLU A 147 -10.86 15.52 3.76
C GLU A 147 -12.02 15.08 4.67
N GLY A 148 -12.03 15.54 5.93
CA GLY A 148 -13.06 15.16 6.89
C GLY A 148 -12.99 13.68 7.31
N TYR A 149 -11.78 13.09 7.33
CA TYR A 149 -11.57 11.72 7.82
C TYR A 149 -11.40 11.68 9.35
N THR A 150 -11.93 12.70 10.01
CA THR A 150 -12.02 12.85 11.47
C THR A 150 -13.45 13.23 11.86
N GLY A 151 -13.78 13.15 13.16
CA GLY A 151 -15.13 13.47 13.65
C GLY A 151 -16.20 12.44 13.29
N ALA A 152 -17.48 12.80 13.40
CA ALA A 152 -18.60 11.85 13.35
C ALA A 152 -18.79 11.17 11.99
N ASN A 153 -18.52 11.87 10.88
CA ASN A 153 -18.78 11.39 9.53
C ASN A 153 -17.53 10.80 8.85
N TRP A 154 -16.45 10.58 9.58
CA TRP A 154 -15.16 10.17 9.02
C TRP A 154 -15.26 8.92 8.13
N SER A 155 -16.00 7.91 8.56
CA SER A 155 -16.12 6.63 7.84
C SER A 155 -16.86 6.76 6.51
N ILE A 156 -17.90 7.63 6.47
CA ILE A 156 -18.66 7.92 5.25
C ILE A 156 -17.75 8.65 4.24
N ASN A 157 -17.00 9.66 4.69
CA ASN A 157 -16.11 10.42 3.83
C ASN A 157 -14.96 9.54 3.29
N VAL A 158 -14.40 8.67 4.14
CA VAL A 158 -13.40 7.68 3.73
C VAL A 158 -13.97 6.73 2.69
N ALA A 159 -15.13 6.12 2.94
CA ALA A 159 -15.76 5.19 1.99
C ALA A 159 -16.03 5.87 0.65
N LYS A 160 -16.66 7.05 0.68
CA LYS A 160 -16.95 7.81 -0.53
C LYS A 160 -15.70 8.05 -1.38
N ARG A 161 -14.60 8.48 -0.79
CA ARG A 161 -13.36 8.73 -1.50
C ARG A 161 -12.73 7.43 -1.99
N ALA A 162 -12.56 6.44 -1.11
CA ALA A 162 -11.91 5.17 -1.43
C ALA A 162 -12.60 4.42 -2.57
N LEU A 163 -13.93 4.35 -2.54
CA LEU A 163 -14.72 3.71 -3.61
C LEU A 163 -14.66 4.52 -4.91
N ASN A 164 -14.71 5.85 -4.83
CA ASN A 164 -14.67 6.71 -6.02
C ASN A 164 -13.33 6.61 -6.79
N ILE A 165 -12.22 6.34 -6.10
CA ILE A 165 -10.90 6.17 -6.74
C ILE A 165 -10.53 4.70 -6.96
N GLY A 166 -11.49 3.78 -6.84
CA GLY A 166 -11.34 2.38 -7.19
C GLY A 166 -10.55 1.51 -6.19
N LEU A 167 -10.39 1.93 -4.91
CA LEU A 167 -9.62 1.10 -3.95
C LEU A 167 -10.29 -0.24 -3.63
N ALA A 168 -11.58 -0.39 -3.88
CA ALA A 168 -12.32 -1.64 -3.70
C ALA A 168 -12.74 -2.27 -5.04
N ASP A 169 -12.14 -1.87 -6.15
CA ASP A 169 -12.41 -2.50 -7.44
C ASP A 169 -12.06 -3.99 -7.39
N ASP A 170 -12.81 -4.80 -8.14
CA ASP A 170 -12.70 -6.26 -8.19
C ASP A 170 -13.03 -6.98 -6.86
N LEU A 171 -13.57 -6.27 -5.85
CA LEU A 171 -14.08 -6.91 -4.63
C LEU A 171 -15.30 -7.75 -4.95
N VAL A 172 -15.31 -9.00 -4.53
CA VAL A 172 -16.48 -9.87 -4.65
C VAL A 172 -17.53 -9.50 -3.60
N GLY A 173 -18.67 -9.04 -4.07
CA GLY A 173 -19.75 -8.50 -3.25
C GLY A 173 -19.55 -7.02 -2.89
N ASP A 174 -20.39 -6.53 -1.98
CA ASP A 174 -20.39 -5.13 -1.58
C ASP A 174 -19.31 -4.83 -0.53
N PHE A 175 -18.70 -3.64 -0.63
CA PHE A 175 -17.78 -3.18 0.39
C PHE A 175 -18.47 -2.99 1.75
N ASN A 176 -18.02 -3.74 2.73
CA ASN A 176 -18.50 -3.64 4.11
C ASN A 176 -17.42 -3.05 5.02
N GLY A 177 -17.41 -1.74 5.16
CA GLY A 177 -16.38 -1.03 5.88
C GLY A 177 -16.37 -1.23 7.40
N VAL A 178 -17.45 -1.74 8.02
CA VAL A 178 -17.49 -2.04 9.48
C VAL A 178 -16.93 -3.42 9.79
N LYS A 179 -16.91 -4.33 8.80
CA LYS A 179 -16.32 -5.67 8.95
C LYS A 179 -14.80 -5.55 9.13
N ALA A 180 -14.23 -6.47 9.90
CA ALA A 180 -12.78 -6.63 9.96
C ALA A 180 -12.25 -7.05 8.58
N VAL A 181 -11.25 -6.35 8.06
CA VAL A 181 -10.62 -6.65 6.79
C VAL A 181 -9.80 -7.94 6.91
N THR A 182 -9.91 -8.82 5.92
CA THR A 182 -9.09 -10.02 5.81
C THR A 182 -7.74 -9.73 5.15
N ARG A 183 -6.79 -10.65 5.24
CA ARG A 183 -5.47 -10.49 4.63
C ARG A 183 -5.54 -10.38 3.11
N GLU A 184 -6.38 -11.18 2.45
CA GLU A 184 -6.56 -11.12 1.00
C GLU A 184 -7.31 -9.87 0.55
N GLU A 185 -8.35 -9.42 1.30
CA GLU A 185 -8.99 -8.11 1.05
C GLU A 185 -7.97 -6.96 1.20
N ALA A 186 -7.09 -7.03 2.20
CA ALA A 186 -6.02 -6.05 2.36
C ALA A 186 -5.03 -6.06 1.18
N CYS A 187 -4.71 -7.23 0.61
CA CYS A 187 -3.92 -7.32 -0.62
C CYS A 187 -4.65 -6.66 -1.79
N LEU A 188 -5.94 -6.93 -1.97
CA LEU A 188 -6.73 -6.33 -3.06
C LEU A 188 -6.74 -4.80 -2.96
N TYR A 189 -7.03 -4.25 -1.78
CA TYR A 189 -7.07 -2.80 -1.58
C TYR A 189 -5.69 -2.15 -1.74
N ALA A 190 -4.63 -2.79 -1.25
CA ALA A 190 -3.25 -2.32 -1.43
C ALA A 190 -2.82 -2.40 -2.91
N PHE A 191 -3.20 -3.45 -3.63
CA PHE A 191 -2.97 -3.63 -5.05
C PHE A 191 -3.66 -2.53 -5.87
N ASN A 192 -4.93 -2.21 -5.57
CA ASN A 192 -5.63 -1.12 -6.22
C ASN A 192 -5.01 0.25 -5.87
N THR A 193 -4.43 0.39 -4.67
CA THR A 193 -3.67 1.59 -4.30
C THR A 193 -2.45 1.82 -5.21
N LEU A 194 -1.79 0.77 -5.72
CA LEU A 194 -0.67 0.91 -6.66
C LEU A 194 -1.07 1.66 -7.93
N LYS A 195 -2.29 1.46 -8.39
CA LYS A 195 -2.85 2.06 -9.63
C LYS A 195 -3.45 3.45 -9.39
N ALA A 196 -3.75 3.80 -8.14
CA ALA A 196 -4.43 5.04 -7.80
C ALA A 196 -3.49 6.26 -7.92
N THR A 197 -4.05 7.37 -8.43
CA THR A 197 -3.35 8.65 -8.50
C THR A 197 -3.11 9.22 -7.11
N MET A 198 -1.90 9.67 -6.86
CA MET A 198 -1.51 10.37 -5.64
C MET A 198 -1.98 11.83 -5.68
N VAL A 199 -2.14 12.39 -4.49
CA VAL A 199 -2.55 13.79 -4.36
C VAL A 199 -1.55 14.60 -3.55
N GLU A 200 -1.55 15.90 -3.82
CA GLU A 200 -0.82 16.91 -3.07
C GLU A 200 -1.73 18.10 -2.76
N TYR A 201 -1.28 18.95 -1.87
CA TYR A 201 -2.00 20.17 -1.47
C TYR A 201 -1.07 21.35 -1.66
N ASP A 202 -1.61 22.47 -2.13
CA ASP A 202 -0.86 23.72 -2.15
C ASP A 202 -0.42 24.08 -0.71
N LYS A 203 0.65 24.85 -0.60
CA LYS A 203 1.07 25.37 0.70
C LYS A 203 -0.04 26.26 1.23
N ASN A 204 -0.53 25.95 2.43
CA ASN A 204 -1.54 26.78 3.09
C ASN A 204 -1.05 28.23 3.14
N SER A 205 -1.74 29.15 2.48
CA SER A 205 -1.55 30.57 2.67
C SER A 205 -2.28 31.00 3.96
N THR A 206 -1.58 31.77 4.78
CA THR A 206 -2.16 32.37 5.97
C THR A 206 -2.24 33.85 5.71
N VAL A 207 -3.45 34.38 5.65
CA VAL A 207 -3.71 35.83 5.53
C VAL A 207 -4.13 36.35 6.90
N THR A 208 -3.37 37.28 7.45
CA THR A 208 -3.71 37.94 8.72
C THR A 208 -4.20 39.36 8.43
N VAL A 209 -5.41 39.67 8.80
CA VAL A 209 -6.03 40.99 8.71
C VAL A 209 -6.37 41.46 10.12
N GLY A 210 -5.58 42.34 10.66
CA GLY A 210 -5.70 42.77 12.08
C GLY A 210 -5.45 41.59 13.02
N ASN A 211 -6.41 41.27 13.87
CA ASN A 211 -6.35 40.14 14.83
C ASN A 211 -6.99 38.87 14.28
N ILE A 212 -7.38 38.83 13.01
CA ILE A 212 -8.03 37.68 12.36
C ILE A 212 -7.01 36.99 11.48
N THR A 213 -6.74 35.72 11.75
CA THR A 213 -5.92 34.86 10.93
C THR A 213 -6.82 33.91 10.11
N ILE A 214 -6.81 34.06 8.80
CA ILE A 214 -7.51 33.18 7.86
C ILE A 214 -6.48 32.19 7.33
N LYS A 215 -6.69 30.91 7.63
CA LYS A 215 -5.92 29.82 7.00
C LYS A 215 -6.69 29.38 5.76
N GLU A 216 -6.14 29.67 4.60
CA GLU A 216 -6.67 29.14 3.35
C GLU A 216 -6.31 27.66 3.27
N GLN A 217 -7.31 26.80 3.19
CA GLN A 217 -7.16 25.36 3.08
C GLN A 217 -7.32 25.01 1.60
N SER A 218 -6.28 24.43 0.99
CA SER A 218 -6.37 23.98 -0.40
C SER A 218 -7.04 22.62 -0.49
N ASP A 219 -7.75 22.40 -1.59
CA ASP A 219 -8.26 21.07 -1.95
C ASP A 219 -7.14 20.14 -2.40
N ALA A 220 -7.39 18.84 -2.31
CA ALA A 220 -6.49 17.83 -2.89
C ALA A 220 -6.42 18.00 -4.41
N LYS A 221 -5.20 18.04 -4.95
CA LYS A 221 -4.90 18.08 -6.38
C LYS A 221 -4.16 16.83 -6.79
N ASP A 222 -4.42 16.32 -7.98
CA ASP A 222 -3.65 15.22 -8.54
C ASP A 222 -2.18 15.61 -8.65
N MET A 223 -1.29 14.76 -8.17
CA MET A 223 0.16 14.94 -8.29
C MET A 223 0.56 14.73 -9.75
N VAL A 224 1.31 15.67 -10.31
CA VAL A 224 1.76 15.61 -11.70
C VAL A 224 2.99 14.71 -11.82
N ASN A 225 3.00 13.86 -12.86
CA ASN A 225 4.17 13.06 -13.25
C ASN A 225 4.69 13.53 -14.61
N THR A 226 5.81 14.24 -14.59
CA THR A 226 6.56 14.66 -15.82
C THR A 226 7.86 13.86 -15.97
N GLY A 227 8.05 12.84 -15.14
CA GLY A 227 9.27 12.04 -15.08
C GLY A 227 9.28 10.85 -16.03
N LYS A 228 10.33 10.03 -15.92
CA LYS A 228 10.51 8.81 -16.74
C LYS A 228 9.55 7.68 -16.36
N THR A 229 8.89 7.77 -15.20
CA THR A 229 7.95 6.77 -14.71
C THR A 229 6.54 6.99 -15.22
N ASP A 230 6.24 8.15 -15.81
CA ASP A 230 4.96 8.39 -16.49
C ASP A 230 4.75 7.34 -17.59
N GLY A 231 3.67 6.57 -17.46
CA GLY A 231 3.36 5.45 -18.34
C GLY A 231 3.91 4.10 -17.90
N ASN A 232 4.50 3.97 -16.70
CA ASN A 232 4.77 2.66 -16.13
C ASN A 232 3.46 1.94 -15.77
N ILE A 233 2.50 2.67 -15.23
CA ILE A 233 1.16 2.18 -14.90
C ILE A 233 0.14 2.73 -15.89
N ASP A 234 0.08 4.06 -16.03
CA ASP A 234 -0.83 4.76 -16.91
C ASP A 234 -0.17 6.05 -17.43
N LYS A 235 -0.33 6.32 -18.73
CA LYS A 235 0.29 7.49 -19.38
C LYS A 235 -0.69 8.65 -19.44
N ASP A 236 -1.04 9.19 -18.29
CA ASP A 236 -2.01 10.28 -18.15
C ASP A 236 -1.41 11.59 -17.61
N GLY A 237 -0.09 11.64 -17.39
CA GLY A 237 0.62 12.79 -16.83
C GLY A 237 0.41 12.99 -15.33
N LYS A 238 -0.20 12.01 -14.64
CA LYS A 238 -0.42 12.02 -13.22
C LYS A 238 0.48 10.99 -12.52
N MET A 239 0.74 11.18 -11.25
CA MET A 239 1.61 10.29 -10.46
C MET A 239 0.77 9.19 -9.81
N GLN A 240 0.77 7.99 -10.37
CA GLN A 240 0.24 6.82 -9.69
C GLN A 240 1.17 6.40 -8.55
N PHE A 241 0.59 5.76 -7.53
CA PHE A 241 1.35 5.34 -6.34
C PHE A 241 2.55 4.45 -6.71
N ALA A 242 2.34 3.48 -7.61
CA ALA A 242 3.41 2.60 -8.05
C ALA A 242 4.51 3.35 -8.83
N GLU A 243 4.18 4.34 -9.62
CA GLU A 243 5.15 5.14 -10.38
C GLU A 243 6.10 5.93 -9.47
N LYS A 244 5.63 6.25 -8.26
CA LYS A 244 6.43 6.96 -7.26
C LYS A 244 7.27 6.03 -6.39
N TYR A 245 6.70 4.93 -5.92
CA TYR A 245 7.33 4.09 -4.90
C TYR A 245 7.83 2.74 -5.42
N PHE A 246 7.36 2.29 -6.58
CA PHE A 246 7.72 1.04 -7.24
C PHE A 246 8.09 1.30 -8.70
N THR A 247 9.09 2.13 -8.90
CA THR A 247 9.48 2.68 -10.22
C THR A 247 9.81 1.64 -11.29
N ASP A 248 10.14 0.43 -10.87
CA ASP A 248 10.43 -0.69 -11.78
C ASP A 248 9.18 -1.53 -12.11
N LEU A 249 8.07 -1.33 -11.39
CA LEU A 249 6.80 -2.05 -11.62
C LEU A 249 6.07 -1.42 -12.82
N LYS A 250 5.59 -2.28 -13.71
CA LYS A 250 4.84 -1.85 -14.91
C LYS A 250 3.45 -2.46 -14.95
N GLY A 251 2.49 -1.72 -15.48
CA GLY A 251 1.10 -2.16 -15.61
C GLY A 251 0.93 -3.48 -16.39
N VAL A 252 1.83 -3.75 -17.35
CA VAL A 252 1.87 -5.02 -18.08
C VAL A 252 2.22 -6.22 -17.17
N GLU A 253 2.98 -6.01 -16.10
CA GLU A 253 3.34 -7.04 -15.13
C GLU A 253 2.19 -7.27 -14.14
N ILE A 254 1.42 -6.23 -13.84
CA ILE A 254 0.19 -6.31 -13.06
C ILE A 254 -0.84 -7.19 -13.77
N GLY A 255 -1.01 -7.05 -15.10
CA GLY A 255 -1.96 -7.84 -15.88
C GLY A 255 -1.48 -9.27 -16.25
N ARG A 256 -0.18 -9.57 -16.13
CA ARG A 256 0.38 -10.90 -16.50
C ARG A 256 0.20 -11.95 -15.41
N ALA A 257 0.02 -11.56 -14.16
CA ALA A 257 -0.30 -12.50 -13.09
C ALA A 257 -1.63 -13.20 -13.37
N SER A 258 -2.63 -12.46 -13.90
CA SER A 258 -3.93 -13.05 -14.28
C SER A 258 -3.91 -13.90 -15.55
N CYS A 259 -2.91 -13.73 -16.43
CA CYS A 259 -2.81 -14.49 -17.70
C CYS A 259 -2.24 -15.91 -17.53
N ARG A 260 -1.52 -16.21 -16.44
CA ARG A 260 -0.95 -17.55 -16.22
C ARG A 260 -2.00 -18.60 -15.85
N GLU A 261 -3.09 -18.21 -15.20
CA GLU A 261 -4.20 -19.13 -14.87
C GLU A 261 -5.10 -19.50 -16.07
N ARG A 262 -5.18 -18.66 -17.11
CA ARG A 262 -6.07 -18.92 -18.28
C ARG A 262 -5.46 -19.83 -19.36
N VAL A 263 -4.22 -20.22 -19.25
CA VAL A 263 -3.52 -21.06 -20.24
C VAL A 263 -3.43 -22.53 -19.81
N CYS A 264 -3.94 -22.88 -18.64
CA CYS A 264 -3.97 -24.25 -18.12
C CYS A 264 -5.38 -24.88 -18.10
N LEU A 265 -6.27 -24.46 -19.03
CA LEU A 265 -7.52 -25.17 -19.34
C LEU A 265 -7.55 -25.57 -20.81
#